data_febf3e7ff8331aa3b912e2283fd391d6
#
_entry.id   febf3e7ff8331aa3b912e2283fd391d6
#
_cell.length_a   1.000
_cell.length_b   1.000
_cell.length_c   1.000
_cell.angle_alpha   90.00
_cell.angle_beta   90.00
_cell.angle_gamma   90.00
#
_symmetry.space_group_name_H-M   'P 1'
#
loop_
_entity.id
_entity.type
_entity.pdbx_description
1 polymer ?
#
loop_
_entity_poly.entity_id
_entity_poly.type
_entity_poly.pdbx_seq_one_letter_code
_entity_poly.pdbx_strand_id
1 'polypeptide(L)'
;MSWTDTIQASLMCIALIVTPVAVMIDLGGASAATSQVAAINPDMLSMMNGQTTIGIISLLAWGLGYCGQPHILVRFMATRSIRVIPNARRISITWMIFCLAGSVAAGFFGAAFFAGHPELAGAVTENHERVFIELAKALFNPWIAGVLMSAILAAVMSTLSCQLLVCSSTLTEDFYRRLIHPKASNRELMLFSRGMVLLVSIIAIIIARDPNSLVLSLVSYAWAGFGASFGPVILISLWWKRMTRNGALAGMLVGAITVLVWHYFAWFDLYEILPGFILGSLAIIVVSLLDKAPEKEVTDAFNTVERRLVEES
;
A
#
# COMPACT_ATOMS: atom_id res chain seq x y z
N MET A 1 -12.95 14.70 -4.98
CA MET A 1 -12.01 13.70 -4.43
C MET A 1 -10.90 14.35 -3.60
N SER A 2 -9.99 15.18 -4.12
CA SER A 2 -8.83 15.70 -3.35
C SER A 2 -9.16 16.41 -2.03
N TRP A 3 -10.23 17.20 -1.96
CA TRP A 3 -10.65 17.88 -0.72
C TRP A 3 -11.21 16.90 0.32
N THR A 4 -12.01 15.95 -0.11
CA THR A 4 -12.52 14.88 0.76
C THR A 4 -11.40 14.01 1.28
N ASP A 5 -10.43 13.64 0.43
CA ASP A 5 -9.25 12.86 0.82
C ASP A 5 -8.40 13.60 1.87
N THR A 6 -8.26 14.93 1.75
CA THR A 6 -7.51 15.75 2.73
C THR A 6 -8.18 15.74 4.10
N ILE A 7 -9.52 15.90 4.15
CA ILE A 7 -10.28 15.85 5.40
C ILE A 7 -10.18 14.45 6.02
N GLN A 8 -10.37 13.41 5.21
CA GLN A 8 -10.29 12.02 5.63
C GLN A 8 -8.91 11.67 6.18
N ALA A 9 -7.83 12.08 5.50
CA ALA A 9 -6.46 11.87 5.94
C ALA A 9 -6.16 12.59 7.26
N SER A 10 -6.66 13.82 7.43
CA SER A 10 -6.50 14.59 8.67
C SER A 10 -7.22 13.91 9.84
N LEU A 11 -8.46 13.47 9.63
CA LEU A 11 -9.24 12.75 10.64
C LEU A 11 -8.55 11.45 11.07
N MET A 12 -8.03 10.69 10.12
CA MET A 12 -7.29 9.46 10.38
C MET A 12 -6.01 9.73 11.19
N CYS A 13 -5.23 10.75 10.81
CA CYS A 13 -4.00 11.12 11.54
C CYS A 13 -4.32 11.52 12.99
N ILE A 14 -5.34 12.34 13.21
CA ILE A 14 -5.79 12.73 14.55
C ILE A 14 -6.20 11.50 15.38
N ALA A 15 -7.00 10.61 14.81
CA ALA A 15 -7.47 9.41 15.48
C ALA A 15 -6.31 8.49 15.90
N LEU A 16 -5.31 8.30 15.01
CA LEU A 16 -4.11 7.49 15.30
C LEU A 16 -3.17 8.13 16.32
N ILE A 17 -3.22 9.44 16.53
CA ILE A 17 -2.46 10.12 17.59
C ILE A 17 -3.23 10.09 18.92
N VAL A 18 -4.50 10.42 18.90
CA VAL A 18 -5.31 10.57 20.11
C VAL A 18 -5.50 9.24 20.84
N THR A 19 -5.73 8.14 20.11
CA THR A 19 -5.99 6.83 20.73
C THR A 19 -4.80 6.31 21.55
N PRO A 20 -3.56 6.19 21.04
CA PRO A 20 -2.44 5.72 21.86
C PRO A 20 -2.07 6.68 22.99
N VAL A 21 -2.28 7.99 22.81
CA VAL A 21 -2.07 8.97 23.90
C VAL A 21 -3.06 8.72 25.04
N ALA A 22 -4.33 8.46 24.72
CA ALA A 22 -5.32 8.13 25.73
C ALA A 22 -4.98 6.82 26.47
N VAL A 23 -4.54 5.79 25.73
CA VAL A 23 -4.07 4.52 26.33
C VAL A 23 -2.89 4.77 27.28
N MET A 24 -1.87 5.56 26.87
CA MET A 24 -0.74 5.88 27.73
C MET A 24 -1.15 6.61 29.00
N ILE A 25 -2.12 7.53 28.92
CA ILE A 25 -2.62 8.25 30.09
C ILE A 25 -3.32 7.29 31.06
N ASP A 26 -4.17 6.40 30.54
CA ASP A 26 -4.91 5.41 31.31
C ASP A 26 -3.96 4.44 32.03
N LEU A 27 -2.88 4.01 31.38
CA LEU A 27 -1.85 3.13 31.95
C LEU A 27 -0.91 3.84 32.96
N GLY A 28 -1.14 5.13 33.26
CA GLY A 28 -0.34 5.89 34.24
C GLY A 28 0.88 6.61 33.64
N GLY A 29 0.87 6.88 32.36
CA GLY A 29 1.91 7.60 31.61
C GLY A 29 2.85 6.70 30.80
N ALA A 30 3.66 7.33 29.95
CA ALA A 30 4.50 6.61 28.98
C ALA A 30 5.48 5.61 29.65
N SER A 31 6.10 5.98 30.78
CA SER A 31 7.02 5.08 31.51
C SER A 31 6.30 3.86 32.07
N ALA A 32 5.14 4.06 32.72
CA ALA A 32 4.35 2.98 33.28
C ALA A 32 3.83 2.04 32.17
N ALA A 33 3.31 2.60 31.09
CA ALA A 33 2.85 1.84 29.93
C ALA A 33 3.97 0.98 29.31
N THR A 34 5.17 1.55 29.13
CA THR A 34 6.32 0.82 28.61
C THR A 34 6.76 -0.31 29.55
N SER A 35 6.75 -0.07 30.87
CA SER A 35 7.08 -1.09 31.85
C SER A 35 6.07 -2.24 31.84
N GLN A 36 4.78 -1.96 31.65
CA GLN A 36 3.74 -2.99 31.53
C GLN A 36 3.91 -3.83 30.27
N VAL A 37 4.26 -3.22 29.12
CA VAL A 37 4.59 -3.96 27.90
C VAL A 37 5.81 -4.85 28.12
N ALA A 38 6.86 -4.34 28.78
CA ALA A 38 8.05 -5.12 29.11
C ALA A 38 7.75 -6.33 30.02
N ALA A 39 6.78 -6.19 30.92
CA ALA A 39 6.34 -7.28 31.79
C ALA A 39 5.60 -8.40 31.04
N ILE A 40 4.92 -8.07 29.93
CA ILE A 40 4.26 -9.05 29.06
C ILE A 40 5.31 -9.80 28.22
N ASN A 41 6.15 -9.06 27.52
CA ASN A 41 7.23 -9.62 26.72
C ASN A 41 8.34 -8.56 26.54
N PRO A 42 9.53 -8.75 27.15
CA PRO A 42 10.65 -7.83 27.01
C PRO A 42 11.13 -7.63 25.56
N ASP A 43 10.94 -8.62 24.69
CA ASP A 43 11.34 -8.54 23.28
C ASP A 43 10.52 -7.50 22.49
N MET A 44 9.33 -7.16 22.95
CA MET A 44 8.53 -6.09 22.35
C MET A 44 9.19 -4.70 22.45
N LEU A 45 10.17 -4.52 23.34
CA LEU A 45 10.94 -3.27 23.43
C LEU A 45 12.07 -3.16 22.41
N SER A 46 12.34 -4.19 21.65
CA SER A 46 13.40 -4.22 20.64
C SER A 46 12.82 -4.50 19.26
N MET A 47 13.20 -3.70 18.27
CA MET A 47 12.81 -3.96 16.89
C MET A 47 13.47 -5.21 16.28
N MET A 48 14.54 -5.72 16.89
CA MET A 48 15.35 -6.79 16.33
C MET A 48 15.21 -8.12 17.09
N ASN A 49 14.88 -8.08 18.39
CA ASN A 49 14.74 -9.29 19.18
C ASN A 49 13.55 -10.12 18.67
N GLY A 50 13.74 -11.42 18.62
CA GLY A 50 12.72 -12.35 18.14
C GLY A 50 12.53 -12.35 16.61
N GLN A 51 13.24 -11.49 15.85
CA GLN A 51 13.17 -11.44 14.39
C GLN A 51 14.28 -12.29 13.77
N THR A 52 13.91 -13.06 12.74
CA THR A 52 14.91 -13.73 11.89
C THR A 52 15.46 -12.76 10.85
N THR A 53 16.67 -12.98 10.35
CA THR A 53 17.23 -12.18 9.25
C THR A 53 16.31 -12.18 8.03
N ILE A 54 15.69 -13.31 7.71
CA ILE A 54 14.72 -13.43 6.60
C ILE A 54 13.49 -12.57 6.88
N GLY A 55 12.97 -12.59 8.12
CA GLY A 55 11.84 -11.75 8.53
C GLY A 55 12.14 -10.26 8.36
N ILE A 56 13.33 -9.80 8.79
CA ILE A 56 13.74 -8.40 8.63
C ILE A 56 13.83 -8.03 7.14
N ILE A 57 14.44 -8.87 6.31
CA ILE A 57 14.53 -8.66 4.86
C ILE A 57 13.13 -8.60 4.24
N SER A 58 12.24 -9.48 4.64
CA SER A 58 10.84 -9.52 4.18
C SER A 58 10.09 -8.23 4.53
N LEU A 59 10.25 -7.71 5.75
CA LEU A 59 9.64 -6.45 6.17
C LEU A 59 10.19 -5.25 5.37
N LEU A 60 11.50 -5.19 5.14
CA LEU A 60 12.12 -4.13 4.34
C LEU A 60 11.72 -4.20 2.86
N ALA A 61 11.48 -5.41 2.35
CA ALA A 61 11.07 -5.61 0.96
C ALA A 61 9.69 -5.00 0.63
N TRP A 62 8.86 -4.69 1.63
CA TRP A 62 7.60 -3.95 1.45
C TRP A 62 7.79 -2.66 0.66
N GLY A 63 8.92 -1.96 0.89
CA GLY A 63 9.26 -0.72 0.20
C GLY A 63 9.35 -0.86 -1.33
N LEU A 64 9.71 -2.03 -1.86
CA LEU A 64 9.79 -2.30 -3.30
C LEU A 64 8.43 -2.20 -3.98
N GLY A 65 7.36 -2.51 -3.25
CA GLY A 65 6.00 -2.49 -3.77
C GLY A 65 5.50 -1.12 -4.20
N TYR A 66 5.95 -0.04 -3.56
CA TYR A 66 5.53 1.33 -3.89
C TYR A 66 5.77 1.71 -5.35
N CYS A 67 6.86 1.21 -5.94
CA CYS A 67 7.24 1.52 -7.31
C CYS A 67 6.30 0.86 -8.35
N GLY A 68 5.55 -0.17 -7.97
CA GLY A 68 4.67 -0.91 -8.88
C GLY A 68 3.18 -0.64 -8.69
N GLN A 69 2.77 0.21 -7.73
CA GLN A 69 1.35 0.42 -7.43
C GLN A 69 0.68 1.42 -8.38
N PRO A 70 -0.29 1.00 -9.22
CA PRO A 70 -0.92 1.89 -10.21
C PRO A 70 -1.56 3.12 -9.58
N HIS A 71 -2.25 2.96 -8.44
CA HIS A 71 -2.92 4.05 -7.73
C HIS A 71 -1.96 5.07 -7.12
N ILE A 72 -0.69 4.72 -6.92
CA ILE A 72 0.37 5.62 -6.48
C ILE A 72 0.98 6.33 -7.69
N LEU A 73 1.32 5.58 -8.75
CA LEU A 73 1.93 6.11 -9.96
C LEU A 73 1.04 7.15 -10.65
N VAL A 74 -0.26 6.92 -10.73
CA VAL A 74 -1.23 7.87 -11.30
C VAL A 74 -1.19 9.22 -10.59
N ARG A 75 -0.95 9.27 -9.30
CA ARG A 75 -0.85 10.54 -8.54
C ARG A 75 0.38 11.36 -8.94
N PHE A 76 1.51 10.72 -9.20
CA PHE A 76 2.69 11.40 -9.75
C PHE A 76 2.45 11.88 -11.18
N MET A 77 1.82 11.06 -12.03
CA MET A 77 1.48 11.43 -13.40
C MET A 77 0.48 12.60 -13.49
N ALA A 78 -0.42 12.72 -12.53
CA ALA A 78 -1.41 13.79 -12.44
C ALA A 78 -0.86 15.10 -11.82
N THR A 79 0.43 15.14 -11.45
CA THR A 79 1.03 16.31 -10.82
C THR A 79 1.15 17.47 -11.81
N ARG A 80 0.70 18.66 -11.39
CA ARG A 80 0.70 19.88 -12.25
C ARG A 80 2.10 20.31 -12.67
N SER A 81 3.11 20.13 -11.82
CA SER A 81 4.48 20.57 -12.05
C SER A 81 5.44 19.77 -11.17
N ILE A 82 6.63 19.49 -11.68
CA ILE A 82 7.73 18.83 -10.95
C ILE A 82 8.11 19.65 -9.70
N ARG A 83 8.04 20.96 -9.75
CA ARG A 83 8.35 21.86 -8.62
C ARG A 83 7.48 21.66 -7.38
N VAL A 84 6.31 21.05 -7.52
CA VAL A 84 5.41 20.73 -6.39
C VAL A 84 5.85 19.47 -5.65
N ILE A 85 6.57 18.57 -6.32
CA ILE A 85 6.94 17.24 -5.78
C ILE A 85 7.73 17.33 -4.47
N PRO A 86 8.76 18.20 -4.28
CA PRO A 86 9.49 18.28 -3.02
C PRO A 86 8.59 18.62 -1.82
N ASN A 87 7.66 19.57 -1.99
CA ASN A 87 6.73 19.93 -0.92
C ASN A 87 5.71 18.82 -0.65
N ALA A 88 5.15 18.22 -1.71
CA ALA A 88 4.25 17.07 -1.58
C ALA A 88 4.93 15.92 -0.83
N ARG A 89 6.20 15.62 -1.16
CA ARG A 89 7.01 14.60 -0.48
C ARG A 89 7.18 14.91 1.01
N ARG A 90 7.54 16.15 1.37
CA ARG A 90 7.70 16.56 2.78
C ARG A 90 6.40 16.36 3.56
N ILE A 91 5.29 16.84 3.04
CA ILE A 91 3.96 16.68 3.66
C ILE A 91 3.63 15.19 3.82
N SER A 92 3.78 14.41 2.76
CA SER A 92 3.44 12.97 2.77
C SER A 92 4.31 12.18 3.76
N ILE A 93 5.63 12.44 3.80
CA ILE A 93 6.53 11.76 4.73
C ILE A 93 6.20 12.13 6.17
N THR A 94 5.99 13.42 6.47
CA THR A 94 5.63 13.87 7.80
C THR A 94 4.32 13.23 8.27
N TRP A 95 3.29 13.25 7.42
CA TRP A 95 2.02 12.61 7.68
C TRP A 95 2.18 11.10 7.93
N MET A 96 2.96 10.42 7.08
CA MET A 96 3.22 8.99 7.20
C MET A 96 3.91 8.63 8.52
N ILE A 97 4.90 9.43 8.96
CA ILE A 97 5.59 9.21 10.24
C ILE A 97 4.61 9.26 11.40
N PHE A 98 3.73 10.27 11.45
CA PHE A 98 2.73 10.37 12.53
C PHE A 98 1.71 9.23 12.49
N CYS A 99 1.23 8.85 11.31
CA CYS A 99 0.28 7.76 11.18
C CYS A 99 0.88 6.41 11.55
N LEU A 100 2.09 6.10 11.08
CA LEU A 100 2.77 4.84 11.42
C LEU A 100 3.15 4.79 12.90
N ALA A 101 3.71 5.86 13.46
CA ALA A 101 4.03 5.93 14.87
C ALA A 101 2.79 5.75 15.74
N GLY A 102 1.68 6.41 15.37
CA GLY A 102 0.40 6.27 16.08
C GLY A 102 -0.20 4.87 15.98
N SER A 103 -0.15 4.25 14.81
CA SER A 103 -0.67 2.89 14.62
C SER A 103 0.17 1.85 15.38
N VAL A 104 1.50 1.94 15.33
CA VAL A 104 2.39 1.08 16.11
C VAL A 104 2.16 1.28 17.61
N ALA A 105 2.05 2.54 18.07
CA ALA A 105 1.80 2.85 19.47
C ALA A 105 0.43 2.32 19.95
N ALA A 106 -0.61 2.38 19.10
CA ALA A 106 -1.92 1.83 19.43
C ALA A 106 -1.88 0.31 19.64
N GLY A 107 -1.15 -0.43 18.81
CA GLY A 107 -0.93 -1.86 18.98
C GLY A 107 -0.05 -2.18 20.21
N PHE A 108 1.05 -1.44 20.33
CA PHE A 108 2.05 -1.65 21.39
C PHE A 108 1.47 -1.40 22.79
N PHE A 109 0.85 -0.24 23.04
CA PHE A 109 0.23 0.07 24.31
C PHE A 109 -1.12 -0.62 24.48
N GLY A 110 -1.83 -0.92 23.39
CA GLY A 110 -3.04 -1.73 23.41
C GLY A 110 -2.82 -3.12 23.97
N ALA A 111 -1.69 -3.75 23.67
CA ALA A 111 -1.33 -5.03 24.28
C ALA A 111 -1.25 -4.95 25.81
N ALA A 112 -0.65 -3.89 26.36
CA ALA A 112 -0.61 -3.67 27.83
C ALA A 112 -2.00 -3.38 28.40
N PHE A 113 -2.82 -2.57 27.72
CA PHE A 113 -4.17 -2.26 28.15
C PHE A 113 -5.04 -3.52 28.27
N PHE A 114 -5.07 -4.36 27.22
CA PHE A 114 -5.87 -5.58 27.24
C PHE A 114 -5.32 -6.68 28.13
N ALA A 115 -4.02 -6.69 28.42
CA ALA A 115 -3.46 -7.56 29.45
C ALA A 115 -3.93 -7.18 30.86
N GLY A 116 -4.13 -5.88 31.12
CA GLY A 116 -4.70 -5.37 32.36
C GLY A 116 -6.23 -5.49 32.46
N HIS A 117 -6.92 -5.68 31.32
CA HIS A 117 -8.39 -5.76 31.21
C HIS A 117 -8.80 -7.00 30.42
N PRO A 118 -8.65 -8.22 30.95
CA PRO A 118 -8.95 -9.46 30.24
C PRO A 118 -10.41 -9.57 29.79
N GLU A 119 -11.34 -8.94 30.52
CA GLU A 119 -12.78 -8.90 30.22
C GLU A 119 -13.09 -8.16 28.91
N LEU A 120 -12.22 -7.25 28.47
CA LEU A 120 -12.36 -6.49 27.23
C LEU A 120 -11.55 -7.11 26.07
N ALA A 121 -10.67 -8.07 26.36
CA ALA A 121 -9.73 -8.63 25.41
C ALA A 121 -10.36 -9.61 24.40
N GLY A 122 -11.56 -10.16 24.66
CA GLY A 122 -12.13 -11.25 23.87
C GLY A 122 -12.11 -11.00 22.35
N ALA A 123 -12.65 -9.86 21.92
CA ALA A 123 -12.71 -9.52 20.50
C ALA A 123 -11.33 -9.27 19.84
N VAL A 124 -10.34 -8.80 20.61
CA VAL A 124 -8.97 -8.59 20.14
C VAL A 124 -8.20 -9.92 20.09
N THR A 125 -8.49 -10.85 20.99
CA THR A 125 -7.90 -12.19 20.97
C THR A 125 -8.37 -12.99 19.76
N GLU A 126 -9.64 -12.85 19.38
CA GLU A 126 -10.18 -13.48 18.16
C GLU A 126 -9.61 -12.84 16.87
N ASN A 127 -9.46 -11.51 16.86
CA ASN A 127 -8.93 -10.79 15.71
C ASN A 127 -8.14 -9.55 16.16
N HIS A 128 -6.82 -9.63 16.04
CA HIS A 128 -5.89 -8.56 16.44
C HIS A 128 -6.09 -7.25 15.67
N GLU A 129 -6.67 -7.28 14.47
CA GLU A 129 -6.96 -6.07 13.70
C GLU A 129 -8.05 -5.19 14.35
N ARG A 130 -8.77 -5.70 15.35
CA ARG A 130 -9.80 -4.96 16.09
C ARG A 130 -9.26 -4.09 17.23
N VAL A 131 -7.97 -4.14 17.53
CA VAL A 131 -7.37 -3.44 18.68
C VAL A 131 -7.76 -1.96 18.74
N PHE A 132 -7.69 -1.23 17.64
CA PHE A 132 -8.04 0.19 17.59
C PHE A 132 -9.53 0.43 17.90
N ILE A 133 -10.41 -0.43 17.38
CA ILE A 133 -11.87 -0.34 17.59
C ILE A 133 -12.21 -0.55 19.05
N GLU A 134 -11.63 -1.59 19.66
CA GLU A 134 -11.94 -1.93 21.05
C GLU A 134 -11.32 -0.92 22.02
N LEU A 135 -10.12 -0.36 21.74
CA LEU A 135 -9.57 0.76 22.49
C LEU A 135 -10.45 2.01 22.40
N ALA A 136 -10.96 2.33 21.20
CA ALA A 136 -11.85 3.48 21.03
C ALA A 136 -13.14 3.34 21.85
N LYS A 137 -13.71 2.14 21.91
CA LYS A 137 -14.90 1.85 22.72
C LYS A 137 -14.64 1.88 24.21
N ALA A 138 -13.49 1.38 24.66
CA ALA A 138 -13.16 1.26 26.07
C ALA A 138 -12.80 2.61 26.71
N LEU A 139 -12.05 3.45 25.99
CA LEU A 139 -11.43 4.66 26.57
C LEU A 139 -12.24 5.95 26.33
N PHE A 140 -13.14 5.96 25.36
CA PHE A 140 -13.84 7.19 24.99
C PHE A 140 -15.33 7.07 25.16
N ASN A 141 -15.97 8.21 25.45
CA ASN A 141 -17.43 8.27 25.43
C ASN A 141 -17.98 7.96 24.02
N PRO A 142 -19.27 7.56 23.88
CA PRO A 142 -19.84 7.12 22.60
C PRO A 142 -19.69 8.12 21.44
N TRP A 143 -19.73 9.41 21.72
CA TRP A 143 -19.59 10.45 20.69
C TRP A 143 -18.18 10.52 20.12
N ILE A 144 -17.17 10.54 20.99
CA ILE A 144 -15.76 10.54 20.57
C ILE A 144 -15.40 9.22 19.91
N ALA A 145 -15.82 8.09 20.48
CA ALA A 145 -15.65 6.77 19.86
C ALA A 145 -16.25 6.71 18.45
N GLY A 146 -17.43 7.28 18.24
CA GLY A 146 -18.06 7.39 16.93
C GLY A 146 -17.21 8.19 15.92
N VAL A 147 -16.63 9.30 16.36
CA VAL A 147 -15.71 10.11 15.51
C VAL A 147 -14.45 9.31 15.18
N LEU A 148 -13.85 8.62 16.15
CA LEU A 148 -12.66 7.78 15.93
C LEU A 148 -12.97 6.62 14.98
N MET A 149 -14.13 5.98 15.09
CA MET A 149 -14.57 4.94 14.16
C MET A 149 -14.82 5.51 12.75
N SER A 150 -15.32 6.74 12.65
CA SER A 150 -15.49 7.39 11.34
C SER A 150 -14.16 7.63 10.64
N ALA A 151 -13.03 7.73 11.38
CA ALA A 151 -11.71 7.81 10.80
C ALA A 151 -11.30 6.51 10.08
N ILE A 152 -11.72 5.34 10.58
CA ILE A 152 -11.50 4.06 9.89
C ILE A 152 -12.26 4.07 8.56
N LEU A 153 -13.55 4.45 8.59
CA LEU A 153 -14.35 4.55 7.36
C LEU A 153 -13.78 5.58 6.39
N ALA A 154 -13.25 6.69 6.89
CA ALA A 154 -12.58 7.70 6.09
C ALA A 154 -11.34 7.13 5.37
N ALA A 155 -10.49 6.37 6.07
CA ALA A 155 -9.33 5.71 5.49
C ALA A 155 -9.70 4.70 4.39
N VAL A 156 -10.71 3.87 4.66
CA VAL A 156 -11.23 2.88 3.70
C VAL A 156 -11.81 3.58 2.47
N MET A 157 -12.65 4.60 2.65
CA MET A 157 -13.32 5.29 1.54
C MET A 157 -12.35 6.05 0.64
N SER A 158 -11.31 6.68 1.17
CA SER A 158 -10.30 7.38 0.38
C SER A 158 -9.52 6.42 -0.53
N THR A 159 -9.15 5.28 0.00
CA THR A 159 -8.40 4.25 -0.74
C THR A 159 -9.29 3.53 -1.74
N LEU A 160 -10.49 3.11 -1.32
CA LEU A 160 -11.45 2.39 -2.14
C LEU A 160 -11.86 3.20 -3.38
N SER A 161 -12.19 4.48 -3.21
CA SER A 161 -12.59 5.35 -4.33
C SER A 161 -11.46 5.53 -5.35
N CYS A 162 -10.22 5.63 -4.90
CA CYS A 162 -9.06 5.71 -5.80
C CYS A 162 -8.84 4.41 -6.58
N GLN A 163 -8.89 3.27 -5.89
CA GLN A 163 -8.69 1.95 -6.51
C GLN A 163 -9.81 1.61 -7.50
N LEU A 164 -11.07 1.85 -7.13
CA LEU A 164 -12.21 1.66 -8.03
C LEU A 164 -12.11 2.54 -9.28
N LEU A 165 -11.66 3.78 -9.13
CA LEU A 165 -11.45 4.68 -10.26
C LEU A 165 -10.36 4.14 -11.20
N VAL A 166 -9.22 3.71 -10.67
CA VAL A 166 -8.13 3.13 -11.47
C VAL A 166 -8.60 1.86 -12.19
N CYS A 167 -9.22 0.92 -11.48
CA CYS A 167 -9.72 -0.32 -12.09
C CYS A 167 -10.76 -0.05 -13.18
N SER A 168 -11.75 0.80 -12.91
CA SER A 168 -12.80 1.10 -13.89
C SER A 168 -12.26 1.86 -15.11
N SER A 169 -11.31 2.77 -14.89
CA SER A 169 -10.63 3.53 -15.94
C SER A 169 -9.83 2.59 -16.86
N THR A 170 -9.02 1.70 -16.29
CA THR A 170 -8.24 0.72 -17.05
C THR A 170 -9.15 -0.21 -17.87
N LEU A 171 -10.22 -0.74 -17.24
CA LEU A 171 -11.18 -1.60 -17.96
C LEU A 171 -11.93 -0.86 -19.06
N THR A 172 -12.21 0.43 -18.86
CA THR A 172 -12.97 1.24 -19.83
C THR A 172 -12.08 1.77 -20.95
N GLU A 173 -10.98 2.43 -20.64
CA GLU A 173 -10.13 3.09 -21.62
C GLU A 173 -9.14 2.14 -22.28
N ASP A 174 -8.45 1.29 -21.49
CA ASP A 174 -7.40 0.44 -22.04
C ASP A 174 -7.95 -0.85 -22.62
N PHE A 175 -8.96 -1.45 -22.01
CA PHE A 175 -9.54 -2.69 -22.50
C PHE A 175 -10.71 -2.45 -23.44
N TYR A 176 -11.82 -1.81 -22.99
CA TYR A 176 -13.01 -1.68 -23.79
C TYR A 176 -12.80 -0.75 -25.00
N ARG A 177 -12.33 0.47 -24.80
CA ARG A 177 -12.15 1.44 -25.88
C ARG A 177 -11.05 1.03 -26.85
N ARG A 178 -9.90 0.54 -26.39
CA ARG A 178 -8.77 0.21 -27.30
C ARG A 178 -8.94 -1.11 -28.01
N LEU A 179 -9.50 -2.13 -27.36
CA LEU A 179 -9.54 -3.49 -27.91
C LEU A 179 -10.90 -3.86 -28.49
N ILE A 180 -12.03 -3.40 -27.91
CA ILE A 180 -13.37 -3.83 -28.28
C ILE A 180 -14.06 -2.78 -29.16
N HIS A 181 -14.14 -1.52 -28.70
CA HIS A 181 -14.91 -0.48 -29.38
C HIS A 181 -14.15 0.86 -29.49
N PRO A 182 -13.19 0.99 -30.43
CA PRO A 182 -12.36 2.20 -30.56
C PRO A 182 -13.12 3.50 -30.84
N LYS A 183 -14.34 3.39 -31.37
CA LYS A 183 -15.20 4.53 -31.69
C LYS A 183 -16.33 4.76 -30.68
N ALA A 184 -16.22 4.21 -29.49
CA ALA A 184 -17.23 4.38 -28.44
C ALA A 184 -17.43 5.85 -28.08
N SER A 185 -18.69 6.26 -27.92
CA SER A 185 -19.05 7.62 -27.52
C SER A 185 -18.71 7.85 -26.03
N ASN A 186 -18.48 9.13 -25.66
CA ASN A 186 -18.22 9.48 -24.25
C ASN A 186 -19.34 9.04 -23.30
N ARG A 187 -20.60 9.05 -23.75
CA ARG A 187 -21.73 8.59 -22.95
C ARG A 187 -21.68 7.08 -22.72
N GLU A 188 -21.31 6.32 -23.72
CA GLU A 188 -21.14 4.87 -23.66
C GLU A 188 -19.99 4.51 -22.73
N LEU A 189 -18.83 5.15 -22.88
CA LEU A 189 -17.68 4.95 -21.99
C LEU A 189 -18.02 5.27 -20.53
N MET A 190 -18.76 6.33 -20.27
CA MET A 190 -19.21 6.69 -18.93
C MET A 190 -20.15 5.63 -18.33
N LEU A 191 -21.10 5.11 -19.12
CA LEU A 191 -22.01 4.05 -18.65
C LEU A 191 -21.25 2.74 -18.40
N PHE A 192 -20.34 2.38 -19.30
CA PHE A 192 -19.49 1.21 -19.15
C PHE A 192 -18.60 1.31 -17.88
N SER A 193 -17.95 2.47 -17.66
CA SER A 193 -17.14 2.73 -16.47
C SER A 193 -17.95 2.55 -15.17
N ARG A 194 -19.17 3.08 -15.12
CA ARG A 194 -20.07 2.89 -13.96
C ARG A 194 -20.43 1.42 -13.74
N GLY A 195 -20.67 0.68 -14.83
CA GLY A 195 -20.90 -0.76 -14.78
C GLY A 195 -19.66 -1.51 -14.23
N MET A 196 -18.46 -1.10 -14.64
CA MET A 196 -17.22 -1.71 -14.14
C MET A 196 -16.95 -1.40 -12.66
N VAL A 197 -17.25 -0.18 -12.20
CA VAL A 197 -17.21 0.14 -10.74
C VAL A 197 -18.11 -0.83 -9.96
N LEU A 198 -19.35 -1.00 -10.43
CA LEU A 198 -20.30 -1.91 -9.76
C LEU A 198 -19.80 -3.37 -9.78
N LEU A 199 -19.32 -3.85 -10.93
CA LEU A 199 -18.79 -5.19 -11.08
C LEU A 199 -17.61 -5.45 -10.14
N VAL A 200 -16.62 -4.56 -10.12
CA VAL A 200 -15.43 -4.69 -9.25
C VAL A 200 -15.84 -4.63 -7.77
N SER A 201 -16.81 -3.77 -7.43
CA SER A 201 -17.33 -3.70 -6.05
C SER A 201 -18.00 -4.99 -5.61
N ILE A 202 -18.80 -5.62 -6.49
CA ILE A 202 -19.44 -6.92 -6.19
C ILE A 202 -18.38 -8.01 -5.98
N ILE A 203 -17.38 -8.08 -6.85
CA ILE A 203 -16.27 -9.04 -6.73
C ILE A 203 -15.52 -8.81 -5.41
N ALA A 204 -15.22 -7.56 -5.06
CA ALA A 204 -14.56 -7.22 -3.81
C ALA A 204 -15.38 -7.65 -2.58
N ILE A 205 -16.70 -7.44 -2.59
CA ILE A 205 -17.60 -7.89 -1.52
C ILE A 205 -17.60 -9.41 -1.39
N ILE A 206 -17.58 -10.14 -2.51
CA ILE A 206 -17.53 -11.62 -2.49
C ILE A 206 -16.22 -12.10 -1.86
N ILE A 207 -15.09 -11.49 -2.21
CA ILE A 207 -13.77 -11.83 -1.64
C ILE A 207 -13.74 -11.49 -0.14
N ALA A 208 -14.31 -10.36 0.25
CA ALA A 208 -14.33 -9.89 1.63
C ALA A 208 -15.29 -10.65 2.56
N ARG A 209 -16.05 -11.64 2.04
CA ARG A 209 -17.02 -12.43 2.85
C ARG A 209 -16.36 -13.40 3.83
N ASP A 210 -15.11 -13.77 3.62
CA ASP A 210 -14.41 -14.65 4.55
C ASP A 210 -14.04 -13.91 5.84
N PRO A 211 -14.70 -14.22 6.99
CA PRO A 211 -14.45 -13.54 8.24
C PRO A 211 -13.07 -13.87 8.85
N ASN A 212 -12.39 -14.89 8.36
CA ASN A 212 -11.08 -15.32 8.85
C ASN A 212 -9.93 -14.68 8.05
N SER A 213 -10.22 -14.00 6.94
CA SER A 213 -9.18 -13.34 6.16
C SER A 213 -8.71 -12.05 6.87
N LEU A 214 -7.42 -11.96 7.15
CA LEU A 214 -6.80 -10.75 7.66
C LEU A 214 -6.58 -9.75 6.51
N VAL A 215 -6.92 -8.49 6.74
CA VAL A 215 -6.75 -7.42 5.75
C VAL A 215 -5.29 -7.30 5.34
N LEU A 216 -4.37 -7.40 6.32
CA LEU A 216 -2.94 -7.32 6.06
C LEU A 216 -2.45 -8.41 5.10
N SER A 217 -2.93 -9.65 5.23
CA SER A 217 -2.52 -10.75 4.34
C SER A 217 -3.02 -10.58 2.91
N LEU A 218 -4.26 -10.13 2.74
CA LEU A 218 -4.82 -9.83 1.41
C LEU A 218 -4.07 -8.66 0.74
N VAL A 219 -3.79 -7.61 1.51
CA VAL A 219 -3.06 -6.45 1.02
C VAL A 219 -1.63 -6.83 0.66
N SER A 220 -0.91 -7.59 1.50
CA SER A 220 0.48 -7.99 1.23
C SER A 220 0.61 -8.80 -0.05
N TYR A 221 -0.29 -9.74 -0.29
CA TYR A 221 -0.30 -10.55 -1.50
C TYR A 221 -0.53 -9.70 -2.77
N ALA A 222 -1.55 -8.84 -2.76
CA ALA A 222 -1.81 -7.92 -3.87
C ALA A 222 -0.65 -6.92 -4.08
N TRP A 223 -0.08 -6.43 -2.97
CA TRP A 223 1.08 -5.54 -2.97
C TRP A 223 2.30 -6.17 -3.62
N ALA A 224 2.58 -7.42 -3.29
CA ALA A 224 3.65 -8.20 -3.91
C ALA A 224 3.41 -8.41 -5.41
N GLY A 225 2.18 -8.76 -5.79
CA GLY A 225 1.81 -9.00 -7.19
C GLY A 225 2.06 -7.79 -8.08
N PHE A 226 1.56 -6.61 -7.69
CA PHE A 226 1.81 -5.37 -8.43
C PHE A 226 3.26 -4.90 -8.30
N GLY A 227 3.83 -4.97 -7.10
CA GLY A 227 5.20 -4.52 -6.83
C GLY A 227 6.24 -5.27 -7.63
N ALA A 228 6.15 -6.60 -7.68
CA ALA A 228 7.09 -7.44 -8.42
C ALA A 228 6.88 -7.39 -9.94
N SER A 229 5.64 -7.20 -10.41
CA SER A 229 5.34 -7.15 -11.84
C SER A 229 5.71 -5.80 -12.46
N PHE A 230 5.32 -4.70 -11.84
CA PHE A 230 5.47 -3.37 -12.41
C PHE A 230 6.65 -2.58 -11.83
N GLY A 231 7.03 -2.83 -10.58
CA GLY A 231 8.12 -2.10 -9.92
C GLY A 231 9.43 -2.14 -10.69
N PRO A 232 9.96 -3.31 -11.06
CA PRO A 232 11.18 -3.42 -11.87
C PRO A 232 11.06 -2.69 -13.20
N VAL A 233 9.90 -2.80 -13.88
CA VAL A 233 9.68 -2.17 -15.18
C VAL A 233 9.75 -0.65 -15.05
N ILE A 234 9.07 -0.07 -14.08
CA ILE A 234 9.07 1.38 -13.86
C ILE A 234 10.48 1.86 -13.50
N LEU A 235 11.13 1.23 -12.52
CA LEU A 235 12.46 1.65 -12.10
C LEU A 235 13.48 1.54 -13.24
N ILE A 236 13.55 0.38 -13.90
CA ILE A 236 14.55 0.17 -14.97
C ILE A 236 14.26 1.08 -16.16
N SER A 237 12.99 1.35 -16.49
CA SER A 237 12.65 2.29 -17.59
C SER A 237 13.13 3.72 -17.35
N LEU A 238 13.21 4.14 -16.08
CA LEU A 238 13.66 5.48 -15.71
C LEU A 238 15.20 5.61 -15.66
N TRP A 239 15.92 4.50 -15.48
CA TRP A 239 17.37 4.52 -15.24
C TRP A 239 18.18 3.90 -16.39
N TRP A 240 17.54 3.09 -17.25
CA TRP A 240 18.25 2.32 -18.26
C TRP A 240 17.61 2.43 -19.65
N LYS A 241 18.15 3.30 -20.48
CA LYS A 241 17.67 3.57 -21.85
C LYS A 241 17.73 2.39 -22.83
N ARG A 242 18.43 1.29 -22.47
CA ARG A 242 18.54 0.08 -23.30
C ARG A 242 17.36 -0.88 -23.10
N MET A 243 16.46 -0.62 -22.13
CA MET A 243 15.28 -1.46 -21.90
C MET A 243 14.40 -1.50 -23.15
N THR A 244 13.95 -2.73 -23.52
CA THR A 244 13.10 -2.95 -24.69
C THR A 244 11.67 -3.29 -24.26
N ARG A 245 10.73 -3.18 -25.20
CA ARG A 245 9.33 -3.58 -25.01
C ARG A 245 9.22 -5.05 -24.59
N ASN A 246 9.97 -5.95 -25.25
CA ASN A 246 9.95 -7.38 -24.94
C ASN A 246 10.59 -7.67 -23.58
N GLY A 247 11.64 -6.93 -23.21
CA GLY A 247 12.23 -6.99 -21.88
C GLY A 247 11.24 -6.58 -20.79
N ALA A 248 10.53 -5.46 -20.97
CA ALA A 248 9.50 -5.02 -20.04
C ALA A 248 8.39 -6.07 -19.86
N LEU A 249 7.90 -6.62 -20.97
CA LEU A 249 6.87 -7.67 -20.93
C LEU A 249 7.36 -8.94 -20.21
N ALA A 250 8.58 -9.37 -20.50
CA ALA A 250 9.19 -10.52 -19.83
C ALA A 250 9.32 -10.28 -18.31
N GLY A 251 9.74 -9.09 -17.90
CA GLY A 251 9.83 -8.75 -16.47
C GLY A 251 8.49 -8.76 -15.77
N MET A 252 7.45 -8.20 -16.39
CA MET A 252 6.09 -8.24 -15.85
C MET A 252 5.60 -9.68 -15.65
N LEU A 253 5.76 -10.52 -16.66
CA LEU A 253 5.31 -11.92 -16.60
C LEU A 253 6.11 -12.73 -15.58
N VAL A 254 7.44 -12.64 -15.60
CA VAL A 254 8.30 -13.36 -14.65
C VAL A 254 8.04 -12.88 -13.22
N GLY A 255 7.90 -11.58 -12.99
CA GLY A 255 7.58 -11.03 -11.66
C GLY A 255 6.24 -11.56 -11.14
N ALA A 256 5.19 -11.52 -11.97
CA ALA A 256 3.86 -12.03 -11.61
C ALA A 256 3.89 -13.53 -11.32
N ILE A 257 4.44 -14.34 -12.22
CA ILE A 257 4.52 -15.79 -12.06
C ILE A 257 5.32 -16.18 -10.82
N THR A 258 6.44 -15.48 -10.58
CA THR A 258 7.27 -15.72 -9.39
C THR A 258 6.48 -15.49 -8.11
N VAL A 259 5.71 -14.40 -7.99
CA VAL A 259 4.88 -14.13 -6.82
C VAL A 259 3.85 -15.24 -6.62
N LEU A 260 3.15 -15.66 -7.67
CA LEU A 260 2.15 -16.74 -7.59
C LEU A 260 2.76 -18.05 -7.12
N VAL A 261 3.89 -18.45 -7.71
CA VAL A 261 4.58 -19.69 -7.38
C VAL A 261 5.16 -19.63 -5.98
N TRP A 262 5.82 -18.54 -5.62
CA TRP A 262 6.43 -18.37 -4.31
C TRP A 262 5.41 -18.37 -3.18
N HIS A 263 4.31 -17.68 -3.37
CA HIS A 263 3.20 -17.66 -2.42
C HIS A 263 2.60 -19.06 -2.18
N TYR A 264 2.44 -19.86 -3.26
CA TYR A 264 1.90 -21.21 -3.15
C TYR A 264 2.82 -22.17 -2.37
N PHE A 265 4.14 -22.08 -2.57
CA PHE A 265 5.12 -22.96 -1.92
C PHE A 265 5.66 -22.41 -0.61
N ALA A 266 5.43 -21.14 -0.29
CA ALA A 266 5.90 -20.44 0.93
C ALA A 266 7.39 -20.70 1.25
N TRP A 267 8.26 -20.64 0.23
CA TRP A 267 9.68 -21.00 0.38
C TRP A 267 10.41 -20.03 1.35
N PHE A 268 11.06 -20.62 2.35
CA PHE A 268 11.95 -19.94 3.31
C PHE A 268 11.28 -18.88 4.18
N ASP A 269 9.94 -18.82 4.27
CA ASP A 269 9.20 -17.73 4.93
C ASP A 269 9.59 -16.33 4.42
N LEU A 270 10.11 -16.28 3.19
CA LEU A 270 10.53 -15.05 2.52
C LEU A 270 9.37 -14.43 1.77
N TYR A 271 9.13 -13.15 2.02
CA TYR A 271 8.07 -12.40 1.35
C TYR A 271 8.25 -12.41 -0.17
N GLU A 272 7.24 -12.88 -0.88
CA GLU A 272 7.25 -13.18 -2.32
C GLU A 272 7.58 -11.99 -3.22
N ILE A 273 7.43 -10.75 -2.73
CA ILE A 273 7.79 -9.56 -3.50
C ILE A 273 9.28 -9.53 -3.83
N LEU A 274 10.14 -9.98 -2.91
CA LEU A 274 11.59 -9.89 -3.09
C LEU A 274 12.09 -10.77 -4.24
N PRO A 275 11.83 -12.11 -4.24
CA PRO A 275 12.22 -12.95 -5.37
C PRO A 275 11.54 -12.53 -6.67
N GLY A 276 10.26 -12.13 -6.63
CA GLY A 276 9.53 -11.64 -7.80
C GLY A 276 10.16 -10.38 -8.40
N PHE A 277 10.56 -9.43 -7.55
CA PHE A 277 11.22 -8.20 -7.98
C PHE A 277 12.61 -8.45 -8.58
N ILE A 278 13.41 -9.32 -7.95
CA ILE A 278 14.75 -9.67 -8.43
C ILE A 278 14.68 -10.42 -9.76
N LEU A 279 13.89 -11.49 -9.85
CA LEU A 279 13.76 -12.29 -11.05
C LEU A 279 13.11 -11.52 -12.20
N GLY A 280 12.11 -10.67 -11.90
CA GLY A 280 11.53 -9.72 -12.86
C GLY A 280 12.57 -8.75 -13.41
N SER A 281 13.41 -8.17 -12.54
CA SER A 281 14.52 -7.28 -12.96
C SER A 281 15.53 -8.01 -13.84
N LEU A 282 15.94 -9.21 -13.47
CA LEU A 282 16.85 -10.04 -14.26
C LEU A 282 16.27 -10.38 -15.63
N ALA A 283 14.99 -10.74 -15.69
CA ALA A 283 14.29 -11.02 -16.95
C ALA A 283 14.27 -9.79 -17.86
N ILE A 284 14.01 -8.58 -17.32
CA ILE A 284 14.08 -7.34 -18.10
C ILE A 284 15.48 -7.17 -18.70
N ILE A 285 16.52 -7.32 -17.89
CA ILE A 285 17.90 -7.09 -18.32
C ILE A 285 18.30 -8.10 -19.39
N VAL A 286 18.12 -9.38 -19.12
CA VAL A 286 18.52 -10.47 -20.03
C VAL A 286 17.79 -10.35 -21.37
N VAL A 287 16.47 -10.24 -21.34
CA VAL A 287 15.68 -10.16 -22.60
C VAL A 287 15.98 -8.87 -23.36
N SER A 288 16.13 -7.74 -22.67
CA SER A 288 16.51 -6.50 -23.35
C SER A 288 17.91 -6.55 -23.99
N LEU A 289 18.85 -7.25 -23.38
CA LEU A 289 20.21 -7.41 -23.97
C LEU A 289 20.22 -8.32 -25.20
N LEU A 290 19.36 -9.35 -25.19
CA LEU A 290 19.22 -10.28 -26.31
C LEU A 290 18.35 -9.73 -27.45
N ASP A 291 17.52 -8.75 -27.16
CA ASP A 291 16.61 -8.12 -28.14
C ASP A 291 17.33 -7.04 -28.95
N LYS A 292 16.68 -6.61 -30.06
CA LYS A 292 17.14 -5.46 -30.85
C LYS A 292 17.13 -4.20 -29.97
N ALA A 293 18.04 -3.27 -30.30
CA ALA A 293 18.08 -1.98 -29.60
C ALA A 293 16.71 -1.26 -29.69
N PRO A 294 16.32 -0.53 -28.64
CA PRO A 294 15.08 0.28 -28.67
C PRO A 294 15.09 1.23 -29.87
N GLU A 295 13.90 1.55 -30.37
CA GLU A 295 13.73 2.51 -31.45
C GLU A 295 14.25 3.90 -31.03
N LYS A 296 14.70 4.68 -32.03
CA LYS A 296 15.24 6.04 -31.78
C LYS A 296 14.26 6.93 -31.03
N GLU A 297 12.96 6.81 -31.32
CA GLU A 297 11.92 7.57 -30.67
C GLU A 297 11.90 7.35 -29.14
N VAL A 298 12.07 6.12 -28.68
CA VAL A 298 12.12 5.76 -27.25
C VAL A 298 13.39 6.34 -26.60
N THR A 299 14.53 6.23 -27.27
CA THR A 299 15.79 6.77 -26.74
C THR A 299 15.83 8.28 -26.72
N ASP A 300 15.22 8.94 -27.71
CA ASP A 300 15.09 10.40 -27.75
C ASP A 300 14.12 10.92 -26.67
N ALA A 301 13.02 10.22 -26.42
CA ALA A 301 12.12 10.52 -25.31
C ALA A 301 12.87 10.44 -23.98
N PHE A 302 13.64 9.36 -23.74
CA PHE A 302 14.45 9.19 -22.53
C PHE A 302 15.46 10.36 -22.35
N ASN A 303 16.24 10.67 -23.37
CA ASN A 303 17.21 11.77 -23.34
C ASN A 303 16.55 13.15 -23.11
N THR A 304 15.32 13.33 -23.61
CA THR A 304 14.54 14.57 -23.42
C THR A 304 14.11 14.73 -21.98
N VAL A 305 13.65 13.64 -21.33
CA VAL A 305 13.30 13.64 -19.91
C VAL A 305 14.53 13.92 -19.05
N GLU A 306 15.65 13.25 -19.32
CA GLU A 306 16.91 13.44 -18.60
C GLU A 306 17.37 14.90 -18.66
N ARG A 307 17.34 15.52 -19.84
CA ARG A 307 17.68 16.94 -20.03
C ARG A 307 16.77 17.87 -19.22
N ARG A 308 15.45 17.68 -19.28
CA ARG A 308 14.49 18.50 -18.53
C ARG A 308 14.68 18.39 -17.02
N LEU A 309 15.01 17.21 -16.52
CA LEU A 309 15.28 17.01 -15.08
C LEU A 309 16.51 17.81 -14.63
N VAL A 310 17.55 17.91 -15.48
CA VAL A 310 18.75 18.73 -15.20
C VAL A 310 18.44 20.22 -15.28
N GLU A 311 17.60 20.66 -16.24
CA GLU A 311 17.25 22.07 -16.40
C GLU A 311 16.31 22.59 -15.28
N GLU A 312 15.53 21.71 -14.65
CA GLU A 312 14.51 22.08 -13.63
C GLU A 312 14.96 21.79 -12.18
N SER A 313 16.13 21.11 -12.00
CA SER A 313 16.72 20.83 -10.68
C SER A 313 17.54 22.03 -10.16
#